data_88f6b324d81d4a56eca5dfd9e6471390
#
_entry.id   88f6b324d81d4a56eca5dfd9e6471390
#
_cell.length_a   1.000
_cell.length_b   1.000
_cell.length_c   1.000
_cell.angle_alpha   90.00
_cell.angle_beta   90.00
_cell.angle_gamma   90.00
#
_symmetry.space_group_name_H-M   'P 1'
#
loop_
_entity.id
_entity.type
_entity.pdbx_description
1 polymer ?
#
loop_
_entity_poly.entity_id
_entity_poly.type
_entity_poly.pdbx_seq_one_letter_code
_entity_poly.pdbx_strand_id
1 'polypeptide(L)'
;MTQRKIAFVSDFDGTISDDDFFAYTAKAYFDERALAPWRAFLAGQKTHFDALKEMFSQIHVPVDELRMLIDTIRIDPDLEAVWQICKEKEISLYVCSAANDYYIRHLIGTLMKKFNVTLISNKGE
;
A
#
# COMPACT_ATOMS: atom_id res chain seq x y z
N MET A 1 27.62 -9.95 -25.70
CA MET A 1 27.30 -8.73 -24.94
C MET A 1 26.22 -9.05 -23.93
N THR A 2 26.51 -8.81 -22.66
CA THR A 2 25.51 -8.93 -21.61
C THR A 2 24.60 -7.70 -21.67
N GLN A 3 23.32 -7.93 -21.98
CA GLN A 3 22.32 -6.87 -21.84
C GLN A 3 22.11 -6.56 -20.35
N ARG A 4 22.14 -5.29 -20.00
CA ARG A 4 21.77 -4.84 -18.67
C ARG A 4 20.27 -5.07 -18.48
N LYS A 5 19.91 -5.80 -17.44
CA LYS A 5 18.51 -5.90 -17.00
C LYS A 5 18.23 -4.72 -16.09
N ILE A 6 17.17 -3.99 -16.42
CA ILE A 6 16.71 -2.84 -15.63
C ILE A 6 15.39 -3.22 -14.96
N ALA A 7 15.26 -2.91 -13.69
CA ALA A 7 14.04 -3.05 -12.94
C ALA A 7 13.58 -1.68 -12.44
N PHE A 8 12.29 -1.42 -12.53
CA PHE A 8 11.62 -0.28 -11.91
C PHE A 8 10.89 -0.79 -10.67
N VAL A 9 11.35 -0.37 -9.50
CA VAL A 9 10.79 -0.77 -8.22
C VAL A 9 10.10 0.43 -7.59
N SER A 10 8.81 0.32 -7.35
CA SER A 10 8.00 1.40 -6.76
C SER A 10 7.48 1.01 -5.39
N ASP A 11 7.49 1.96 -4.46
CA ASP A 11 6.66 1.93 -3.27
C ASP A 11 5.18 2.08 -3.66
N PHE A 12 4.27 1.78 -2.74
CA PHE A 12 2.82 1.94 -2.96
C PHE A 12 2.26 3.12 -2.18
N ASP A 13 2.29 3.06 -0.85
CA ASP A 13 1.66 4.06 0.02
C ASP A 13 2.33 5.42 -0.10
N GLY A 14 1.56 6.42 -0.49
CA GLY A 14 2.07 7.79 -0.68
C GLY A 14 2.93 7.97 -1.94
N THR A 15 3.06 6.94 -2.79
CA THR A 15 3.81 6.98 -4.05
C THR A 15 2.90 6.67 -5.23
N ILE A 16 2.33 5.48 -5.29
CA ILE A 16 1.28 5.11 -6.25
C ILE A 16 -0.07 5.62 -5.77
N SER A 17 -0.36 5.47 -4.49
CA SER A 17 -1.51 6.10 -3.84
C SER A 17 -1.16 7.52 -3.38
N ASP A 18 -2.17 8.37 -3.26
CA ASP A 18 -2.02 9.77 -2.83
C ASP A 18 -1.60 9.90 -1.36
N ASP A 19 -1.99 8.93 -0.52
CA ASP A 19 -1.60 8.88 0.89
C ASP A 19 -1.49 7.43 1.33
N ASP A 20 -0.93 7.19 2.51
CA ASP A 20 -0.80 5.83 3.02
C ASP A 20 -2.12 5.29 3.59
N PHE A 21 -2.22 3.97 3.64
CA PHE A 21 -3.40 3.28 4.15
C PHE A 21 -3.67 3.61 5.62
N PHE A 22 -2.62 3.83 6.40
CA PHE A 22 -2.73 4.27 7.79
C PHE A 22 -3.48 5.60 7.91
N ALA A 23 -3.15 6.58 7.07
CA ALA A 23 -3.82 7.89 7.10
C ALA A 23 -5.32 7.77 6.80
N TYR A 24 -5.68 6.95 5.81
CA TYR A 24 -7.09 6.68 5.48
C TYR A 24 -7.84 6.01 6.62
N THR A 25 -7.25 4.99 7.23
CA THR A 25 -7.88 4.26 8.35
C THR A 25 -7.94 5.11 9.62
N ALA A 26 -6.91 5.88 9.89
CA ALA A 26 -6.88 6.78 11.05
C ALA A 26 -7.99 7.82 10.99
N LYS A 27 -8.21 8.41 9.83
CA LYS A 27 -9.27 9.38 9.62
C LYS A 27 -10.67 8.77 9.76
N ALA A 28 -10.84 7.54 9.30
CA ALA A 28 -12.14 6.87 9.27
C ALA A 28 -12.51 6.22 10.59
N TYR A 29 -11.54 5.62 11.31
CA TYR A 29 -11.82 4.69 12.41
C TYR A 29 -11.13 5.00 13.73
N PHE A 30 -10.09 5.84 13.75
CA PHE A 30 -9.30 6.08 14.95
C PHE A 30 -9.65 7.41 15.60
N ASP A 31 -10.15 7.34 16.83
CA ASP A 31 -10.29 8.48 17.72
C ASP A 31 -8.99 8.72 18.52
N GLU A 32 -9.00 9.74 19.38
CA GLU A 32 -7.87 10.08 20.25
C GLU A 32 -7.37 8.90 21.09
N ARG A 33 -8.28 8.05 21.55
CA ARG A 33 -7.96 6.88 22.39
C ARG A 33 -7.30 5.80 21.55
N ALA A 34 -7.80 5.55 20.36
CA ALA A 34 -7.27 4.56 19.43
C ALA A 34 -5.87 4.92 18.93
N LEU A 35 -5.50 6.20 18.91
CA LEU A 35 -4.19 6.68 18.52
C LEU A 35 -3.12 6.60 19.61
N ALA A 36 -3.46 6.15 20.82
CA ALA A 36 -2.48 6.04 21.93
C ALA A 36 -1.25 5.19 21.57
N PRO A 37 -1.37 4.02 20.89
CA PRO A 37 -0.19 3.25 20.46
C PRO A 37 0.75 4.03 19.53
N TRP A 38 0.19 4.85 18.65
CA TRP A 38 0.95 5.69 17.73
C TRP A 38 1.77 6.74 18.49
N ARG A 39 1.15 7.39 19.47
CA ARG A 39 1.86 8.35 20.34
C ARG A 39 2.99 7.67 21.13
N ALA A 40 2.76 6.44 21.61
CA ALA A 40 3.79 5.65 22.30
C ALA A 40 4.97 5.36 21.37
N PHE A 41 4.71 5.04 20.09
CA PHE A 41 5.77 4.91 19.09
C PHE A 41 6.55 6.20 18.90
N LEU A 42 5.87 7.34 18.72
CA LEU A 42 6.51 8.64 18.55
C LEU A 42 7.35 9.04 19.77
N ALA A 43 6.96 8.60 20.97
CA ALA A 43 7.69 8.83 22.21
C ALA A 43 8.84 7.81 22.46
N GLY A 44 9.07 6.90 21.52
CA GLY A 44 10.11 5.86 21.63
C GLY A 44 9.79 4.72 22.60
N GLN A 45 8.53 4.58 23.02
CA GLN A 45 8.09 3.57 23.99
C GLN A 45 7.61 2.27 23.34
N LYS A 46 7.41 2.28 22.02
CA LYS A 46 6.87 1.16 21.26
C LYS A 46 7.47 1.15 19.87
N THR A 47 7.62 -0.05 19.27
CA THR A 47 8.07 -0.16 17.88
C THR A 47 6.97 0.28 16.92
N HIS A 48 7.35 0.69 15.72
CA HIS A 48 6.41 1.04 14.65
C HIS A 48 5.46 -0.13 14.34
N PHE A 49 6.01 -1.33 14.21
CA PHE A 49 5.23 -2.53 13.93
C PHE A 49 4.19 -2.82 15.03
N ASP A 50 4.61 -2.79 16.30
CA ASP A 50 3.70 -3.06 17.42
C ASP A 50 2.61 -2.01 17.53
N ALA A 51 2.93 -0.75 17.29
CA ALA A 51 1.93 0.34 17.28
C ALA A 51 0.88 0.12 16.20
N LEU A 52 1.29 -0.16 14.98
CA LEU A 52 0.35 -0.40 13.87
C LEU A 52 -0.49 -1.66 14.10
N LYS A 53 0.13 -2.73 14.59
CA LYS A 53 -0.58 -3.98 14.91
C LYS A 53 -1.69 -3.74 15.94
N GLU A 54 -1.38 -3.02 17.01
CA GLU A 54 -2.35 -2.71 18.06
C GLU A 54 -3.48 -1.81 17.54
N MET A 55 -3.16 -0.81 16.73
CA MET A 55 -4.15 0.10 16.17
C MET A 55 -5.06 -0.62 15.18
N PHE A 56 -4.51 -1.36 14.23
CA PHE A 56 -5.32 -2.09 13.24
C PHE A 56 -6.15 -3.21 13.87
N SER A 57 -5.72 -3.79 14.99
CA SER A 57 -6.51 -4.79 15.73
C SER A 57 -7.82 -4.23 16.30
N GLN A 58 -7.94 -2.90 16.41
CA GLN A 58 -9.15 -2.24 16.88
C GLN A 58 -10.21 -2.03 15.79
N ILE A 59 -9.89 -2.33 14.54
CA ILE A 59 -10.84 -2.18 13.42
C ILE A 59 -11.75 -3.41 13.40
N HIS A 60 -13.02 -3.19 13.70
CA HIS A 60 -14.05 -4.21 13.70
C HIS A 60 -15.25 -3.76 12.84
N VAL A 61 -15.00 -3.68 11.53
CA VAL A 61 -16.02 -3.30 10.56
C VAL A 61 -16.27 -4.43 9.57
N PRO A 62 -17.47 -4.51 8.97
CA PRO A 62 -17.71 -5.45 7.89
C PRO A 62 -16.73 -5.25 6.71
N VAL A 63 -16.37 -6.35 6.06
CA VAL A 63 -15.45 -6.32 4.92
C VAL A 63 -15.92 -5.36 3.82
N ASP A 64 -17.22 -5.30 3.58
CA ASP A 64 -17.78 -4.40 2.58
C ASP A 64 -17.57 -2.93 2.92
N GLU A 65 -17.66 -2.56 4.19
CA GLU A 65 -17.37 -1.21 4.66
C GLU A 65 -15.89 -0.87 4.47
N LEU A 66 -15.00 -1.80 4.81
CA LEU A 66 -13.57 -1.62 4.58
C LEU A 66 -13.26 -1.46 3.09
N ARG A 67 -13.90 -2.23 2.21
CA ARG A 67 -13.74 -2.09 0.76
C ARG A 67 -14.21 -0.72 0.27
N MET A 68 -15.28 -0.19 0.81
CA MET A 68 -15.74 1.17 0.48
C MET A 68 -14.68 2.21 0.83
N LEU A 69 -14.03 2.06 1.99
CA LEU A 69 -12.92 2.95 2.36
C LEU A 69 -11.75 2.80 1.40
N ILE A 70 -11.35 1.58 1.07
CA ILE A 70 -10.25 1.30 0.13
C ILE A 70 -10.55 1.95 -1.22
N ASP A 71 -11.78 1.87 -1.71
CA ASP A 71 -12.18 2.47 -2.99
C ASP A 71 -12.08 4.00 -3.03
N THR A 72 -11.96 4.66 -1.88
CA THR A 72 -11.73 6.12 -1.82
C THR A 72 -10.26 6.51 -2.02
N ILE A 73 -9.35 5.55 -1.95
CA ILE A 73 -7.91 5.80 -2.12
C ILE A 73 -7.65 6.16 -3.58
N ARG A 74 -7.01 7.30 -3.77
CA ARG A 74 -6.67 7.77 -5.12
C ARG A 74 -5.36 7.16 -5.58
N ILE A 75 -5.40 6.57 -6.77
CA ILE A 75 -4.25 6.04 -7.47
C ILE A 75 -3.77 7.07 -8.48
N ASP A 76 -2.46 7.22 -8.63
CA ASP A 76 -1.87 8.13 -9.59
C ASP A 76 -2.43 7.83 -11.00
N PRO A 77 -3.05 8.82 -11.67
CA PRO A 77 -3.66 8.61 -12.98
C PRO A 77 -2.65 8.28 -14.07
N ASP A 78 -1.37 8.57 -13.86
CA ASP A 78 -0.31 8.32 -14.84
C ASP A 78 0.37 6.94 -14.67
N LEU A 79 -0.04 6.14 -13.68
CA LEU A 79 0.56 4.85 -13.38
C LEU A 79 0.57 3.93 -14.59
N GLU A 80 -0.55 3.79 -15.28
CA GLU A 80 -0.67 2.92 -16.45
C GLU A 80 0.27 3.37 -17.58
N ALA A 81 0.35 4.68 -17.84
CA ALA A 81 1.23 5.23 -18.85
C ALA A 81 2.71 4.98 -18.54
N VAL A 82 3.12 5.13 -17.29
CA VAL A 82 4.49 4.85 -16.85
C VAL A 82 4.83 3.38 -17.03
N TRP A 83 3.95 2.49 -16.63
CA TRP A 83 4.16 1.04 -16.79
C TRP A 83 4.17 0.61 -18.25
N GLN A 84 3.36 1.25 -19.09
CA GLN A 84 3.39 1.02 -20.54
C GLN A 84 4.76 1.37 -21.14
N ILE A 85 5.32 2.51 -20.78
CA ILE A 85 6.65 2.94 -21.22
C ILE A 85 7.72 1.96 -20.76
N CYS A 86 7.65 1.51 -19.50
CA CYS A 86 8.57 0.50 -18.97
C CYS A 86 8.53 -0.80 -19.77
N LYS A 87 7.33 -1.25 -20.12
CA LYS A 87 7.16 -2.47 -20.92
C LYS A 87 7.73 -2.34 -22.33
N GLU A 88 7.50 -1.21 -22.97
CA GLU A 88 8.07 -0.93 -24.28
C GLU A 88 9.60 -0.92 -24.27
N LYS A 89 10.20 -0.53 -23.15
CA LYS A 89 11.66 -0.50 -22.94
C LYS A 89 12.21 -1.79 -22.31
N GLU A 90 11.39 -2.82 -22.15
CA GLU A 90 11.76 -4.10 -21.53
C GLU A 90 12.28 -3.95 -20.11
N ILE A 91 11.72 -3.01 -19.35
CA ILE A 91 12.02 -2.79 -17.94
C ILE A 91 11.08 -3.65 -17.10
N SER A 92 11.64 -4.47 -16.21
CA SER A 92 10.86 -5.27 -15.27
C SER A 92 10.22 -4.40 -14.20
N LEU A 93 8.96 -4.70 -13.84
CA LEU A 93 8.17 -3.89 -12.92
C LEU A 93 7.93 -4.61 -11.59
N TYR A 94 8.16 -3.88 -10.51
CA TYR A 94 7.95 -4.36 -9.14
C TYR A 94 7.24 -3.28 -8.32
N VAL A 95 6.28 -3.70 -7.50
CA VAL A 95 5.77 -2.91 -6.38
C VAL A 95 6.27 -3.56 -5.10
N CYS A 96 7.02 -2.81 -4.30
CA CYS A 96 7.56 -3.27 -3.03
C CYS A 96 7.01 -2.40 -1.90
N SER A 97 6.25 -3.00 -1.01
CA SER A 97 5.58 -2.28 0.08
C SER A 97 5.71 -3.04 1.39
N ALA A 98 5.93 -2.31 2.48
CA ALA A 98 5.86 -2.86 3.83
C ALA A 98 4.41 -3.14 4.27
N ALA A 99 3.44 -2.74 3.48
CA ALA A 99 2.02 -2.85 3.76
C ALA A 99 1.45 -4.23 3.41
N ASN A 100 0.17 -4.37 3.61
CA ASN A 100 -0.62 -5.57 3.35
C ASN A 100 -1.05 -5.62 1.88
N ASP A 101 -0.98 -6.79 1.25
CA ASP A 101 -1.30 -6.96 -0.16
C ASP A 101 -2.81 -6.83 -0.47
N TYR A 102 -3.67 -6.95 0.52
CA TYR A 102 -5.12 -6.99 0.29
C TYR A 102 -5.62 -5.73 -0.43
N TYR A 103 -5.36 -4.54 0.13
CA TYR A 103 -5.84 -3.30 -0.48
C TYR A 103 -5.06 -2.93 -1.76
N ILE A 104 -3.79 -3.29 -1.83
CA ILE A 104 -2.99 -3.08 -3.05
C ILE A 104 -3.57 -3.87 -4.22
N ARG A 105 -3.86 -5.15 -4.01
CA ARG A 105 -4.46 -6.02 -5.04
C ARG A 105 -5.88 -5.57 -5.40
N HIS A 106 -6.64 -5.10 -4.42
CA HIS A 106 -7.97 -4.57 -4.68
C HIS A 106 -7.94 -3.35 -5.60
N LEU A 107 -6.99 -2.45 -5.38
CA LEU A 107 -6.88 -1.18 -6.12
C LEU A 107 -6.20 -1.33 -7.48
N ILE A 108 -5.10 -2.05 -7.56
CA ILE A 108 -4.27 -2.14 -8.77
C ILE A 108 -3.96 -3.56 -9.23
N GLY A 109 -4.64 -4.57 -8.68
CA GLY A 109 -4.39 -5.98 -9.02
C GLY A 109 -4.58 -6.27 -10.50
N THR A 110 -5.64 -5.76 -11.10
CA THR A 110 -5.91 -5.93 -12.53
C THR A 110 -4.82 -5.28 -13.39
N LEU A 111 -4.40 -4.08 -13.01
CA LEU A 111 -3.35 -3.35 -13.71
C LEU A 111 -1.99 -4.05 -13.58
N MET A 112 -1.66 -4.54 -12.38
CA MET A 112 -0.44 -5.33 -12.15
C MET A 112 -0.42 -6.59 -13.03
N LYS A 113 -1.55 -7.26 -13.14
CA LYS A 113 -1.66 -8.46 -14.00
C LYS A 113 -1.46 -8.11 -15.47
N LYS A 114 -2.07 -7.02 -15.93
CA LYS A 114 -1.93 -6.53 -17.31
C LYS A 114 -0.47 -6.28 -17.70
N PHE A 115 0.31 -5.69 -16.80
CA PHE A 115 1.71 -5.35 -17.06
C PHE A 115 2.72 -6.33 -16.45
N ASN A 116 2.25 -7.48 -15.95
CA ASN A 116 3.09 -8.50 -15.32
C ASN A 116 4.00 -7.91 -14.22
N VAL A 117 3.41 -7.12 -13.35
CA VAL A 117 4.10 -6.49 -12.21
C VAL A 117 4.19 -7.49 -11.06
N THR A 118 5.37 -7.59 -10.47
CA THR A 118 5.59 -8.43 -9.28
C THR A 118 5.33 -7.59 -8.03
N LEU A 119 4.45 -8.06 -7.15
CA LEU A 119 4.17 -7.45 -5.85
C LEU A 119 4.97 -8.16 -4.76
N ILE A 120 5.73 -7.38 -4.00
CA ILE A 120 6.45 -7.81 -2.79
C ILE A 120 5.87 -7.03 -1.64
N SER A 121 5.16 -7.72 -0.75
CA SER A 121 4.48 -7.10 0.40
C SER A 121 4.20 -8.13 1.49
N ASN A 122 3.65 -7.67 2.60
CA ASN A 122 3.09 -8.57 3.61
C ASN A 122 1.76 -9.14 3.11
N LYS A 123 1.48 -10.39 3.47
CA LYS A 123 0.20 -11.01 3.13
C LYS A 123 -0.89 -10.57 4.11
N GLY A 124 -2.03 -10.20 3.56
CA GLY A 124 -3.24 -9.98 4.34
C GLY A 124 -3.90 -11.31 4.72
N GLU A 125 -4.17 -11.46 5.99
CA GLU A 125 -4.97 -12.58 6.52
C GLU A 125 -6.35 -12.09 6.96
#